data_5a30ff834fd52cf8872622d9ef79a927
#
_entry.id   5a30ff834fd52cf8872622d9ef79a927
#
_cell.length_a   1.000
_cell.length_b   1.000
_cell.length_c   1.000
_cell.angle_alpha   90.00
_cell.angle_beta   90.00
_cell.angle_gamma   90.00
#
_symmetry.space_group_name_H-M   'P 1'
#
loop_
_entity.id
_entity.type
_entity.pdbx_description
1 polymer ?
#
loop_
_entity_poly.entity_id
_entity_poly.type
_entity_poly.pdbx_seq_one_letter_code
_entity_poly.pdbx_strand_id
1 'polypeptide(L)'
;MANTVNTLSFDAIIIGGGGAGMRAALQLAQGGHKTAVITKVFPTRSHTVSAQGGITCAIASADPNDDWRWHMYDTVKGSDYIGDQDAIEYMCSVGPEAVFELEHMGLPFSRTEQGRIYQRPFGGQSKDFGKGGQAARTCAAADRTGHALLHTLYQANLKAGTVFLNEYYGVDLVKNEDGAFVGMIVICIETGETSYVRANATVLATGGAGRIYSSTTNALINTGDGIGMALRAGVPVQDIEMWQFHPTGIAGAGVLVTEGCRGEGGYLINKHGERFMERYAPNAKDLAGRDVVARSMVKEIIAGNGCGPDGDHVMLKLDHLGEEVLHSRLPGIMELSKTFAHVDPAVAPIPVVPTCHYMMGGVATNIHGQAITQDAEGVDQIIPGLFAVGEVACVSVHGANRLGGNSLLDLVVFGRAAGLFLEQTLKEGVDYARPRQSDIDAALARLDGLNSRTDGEDVATLRKELQSCMQNYFGVFRTGEYMQKGIAQLADLRARIANVKINDKSQAFNTARIEALELQNLLEVAEATAIAAEVRKESRGAHAREDFEDRDDVNWLCHTLYFPGEKRVAKRAVNFSPKTVPTFEPMIRTY
;
A
#
# COMPACT_ATOMS: atom_id res chain seq x y z
N MET A 1 -19.62 -15.74 -33.76
CA MET A 1 -18.21 -16.08 -34.02
C MET A 1 -17.50 -15.86 -32.71
N ALA A 2 -16.80 -16.84 -32.15
CA ALA A 2 -16.00 -16.64 -30.94
C ALA A 2 -14.92 -15.58 -31.29
N ASN A 3 -14.91 -14.46 -30.58
CA ASN A 3 -13.86 -13.46 -30.72
C ASN A 3 -12.55 -14.14 -30.33
N THR A 4 -11.72 -14.47 -31.29
CA THR A 4 -10.38 -15.02 -31.05
C THR A 4 -9.52 -13.89 -30.50
N VAL A 5 -9.38 -13.87 -29.16
CA VAL A 5 -8.48 -12.94 -28.47
C VAL A 5 -7.04 -13.38 -28.72
N ASN A 6 -6.16 -12.45 -29.07
CA ASN A 6 -4.73 -12.73 -29.21
C ASN A 6 -4.17 -13.28 -27.88
N THR A 7 -3.30 -14.31 -27.96
CA THR A 7 -2.75 -14.96 -26.78
C THR A 7 -1.24 -14.74 -26.69
N LEU A 8 -0.80 -14.14 -25.57
CA LEU A 8 0.60 -14.05 -25.18
C LEU A 8 0.91 -15.12 -24.12
N SER A 9 2.15 -15.59 -24.04
CA SER A 9 2.52 -16.70 -23.14
C SER A 9 3.82 -16.42 -22.40
N PHE A 10 3.79 -16.60 -21.09
CA PHE A 10 4.91 -16.43 -20.17
C PHE A 10 4.88 -17.51 -19.09
N ASP A 11 6.01 -17.81 -18.45
CA ASP A 11 6.05 -18.71 -17.29
C ASP A 11 5.39 -18.03 -16.08
N ALA A 12 5.69 -16.74 -15.89
CA ALA A 12 5.07 -15.90 -14.87
C ALA A 12 4.70 -14.51 -15.42
N ILE A 13 3.60 -13.97 -14.95
CA ILE A 13 3.22 -12.58 -15.21
C ILE A 13 3.11 -11.81 -13.90
N ILE A 14 3.64 -10.60 -13.89
CA ILE A 14 3.63 -9.67 -12.76
C ILE A 14 2.77 -8.48 -13.15
N ILE A 15 1.70 -8.23 -12.41
CA ILE A 15 0.78 -7.12 -12.68
C ILE A 15 1.13 -5.96 -11.77
N GLY A 16 1.77 -4.94 -12.33
CA GLY A 16 2.27 -3.76 -11.64
C GLY A 16 3.79 -3.65 -11.66
N GLY A 17 4.29 -2.56 -12.26
CA GLY A 17 5.73 -2.25 -12.40
C GLY A 17 6.29 -1.43 -11.23
N GLY A 18 5.76 -1.60 -10.01
CA GLY A 18 6.28 -0.99 -8.79
C GLY A 18 7.46 -1.76 -8.19
N GLY A 19 7.96 -1.30 -7.04
CA GLY A 19 9.13 -1.92 -6.39
C GLY A 19 8.97 -3.40 -6.10
N ALA A 20 7.82 -3.84 -5.58
CA ALA A 20 7.54 -5.25 -5.28
C ALA A 20 7.50 -6.10 -6.56
N GLY A 21 6.74 -5.65 -7.56
CA GLY A 21 6.62 -6.37 -8.83
C GLY A 21 7.95 -6.49 -9.56
N MET A 22 8.71 -5.41 -9.65
CA MET A 22 10.04 -5.44 -10.29
C MET A 22 11.05 -6.28 -9.51
N ARG A 23 10.96 -6.34 -8.16
CA ARG A 23 11.86 -7.23 -7.39
C ARG A 23 11.54 -8.70 -7.61
N ALA A 24 10.25 -9.07 -7.68
CA ALA A 24 9.81 -10.42 -8.02
C ALA A 24 10.20 -10.80 -9.46
N ALA A 25 9.92 -9.93 -10.42
CA ALA A 25 10.26 -10.14 -11.84
C ALA A 25 11.77 -10.32 -12.05
N LEU A 26 12.59 -9.52 -11.37
CA LEU A 26 14.05 -9.61 -11.45
C LEU A 26 14.54 -10.99 -11.01
N GLN A 27 14.04 -11.52 -9.90
CA GLN A 27 14.42 -12.84 -9.41
C GLN A 27 14.10 -13.93 -10.44
N LEU A 28 12.89 -13.91 -10.98
CA LEU A 28 12.43 -14.89 -11.99
C LEU A 28 13.23 -14.79 -13.29
N ALA A 29 13.49 -13.58 -13.79
CA ALA A 29 14.25 -13.38 -15.02
C ALA A 29 15.73 -13.84 -14.86
N GLN A 30 16.33 -13.61 -13.68
CA GLN A 30 17.67 -14.10 -13.36
C GLN A 30 17.71 -15.63 -13.24
N GLY A 31 16.62 -16.26 -12.78
CA GLY A 31 16.43 -17.70 -12.76
C GLY A 31 16.13 -18.34 -14.13
N GLY A 32 16.08 -17.54 -15.20
CA GLY A 32 15.87 -18.02 -16.57
C GLY A 32 14.40 -18.16 -17.00
N HIS A 33 13.43 -17.81 -16.13
CA HIS A 33 12.02 -17.89 -16.47
C HIS A 33 11.57 -16.77 -17.40
N LYS A 34 10.76 -17.09 -18.39
CA LYS A 34 10.14 -16.12 -19.29
C LYS A 34 9.09 -15.30 -18.52
N THR A 35 9.49 -14.12 -18.07
CA THR A 35 8.69 -13.27 -17.19
C THR A 35 8.27 -11.99 -17.88
N ALA A 36 6.98 -11.60 -17.72
CA ALA A 36 6.49 -10.30 -18.16
C ALA A 36 5.97 -9.45 -16.98
N VAL A 37 6.31 -8.17 -17.00
CA VAL A 37 5.68 -7.14 -16.16
C VAL A 37 4.64 -6.40 -16.98
N ILE A 38 3.38 -6.47 -16.55
CA ILE A 38 2.24 -5.79 -17.15
C ILE A 38 1.96 -4.54 -16.32
N THR A 39 2.03 -3.37 -16.94
CA THR A 39 1.88 -2.11 -16.20
C THR A 39 1.09 -1.07 -16.99
N LYS A 40 0.11 -0.43 -16.36
CA LYS A 40 -0.74 0.58 -16.99
C LYS A 40 -0.04 1.92 -17.23
N VAL A 41 1.11 2.14 -16.59
CA VAL A 41 1.99 3.29 -16.81
C VAL A 41 3.40 2.81 -17.06
N PHE A 42 4.26 3.65 -17.57
CA PHE A 42 5.69 3.32 -17.68
C PHE A 42 6.26 2.99 -16.28
N PRO A 43 7.09 1.94 -16.10
CA PRO A 43 7.50 1.44 -14.78
C PRO A 43 8.05 2.50 -13.83
N THR A 44 8.86 3.44 -14.33
CA THR A 44 9.46 4.52 -13.51
C THR A 44 8.44 5.60 -13.07
N ARG A 45 7.18 5.50 -13.50
CA ARG A 45 6.04 6.31 -13.07
C ARG A 45 5.19 5.63 -11.99
N SER A 46 5.55 4.42 -11.56
CA SER A 46 4.88 3.72 -10.47
C SER A 46 4.92 4.53 -9.17
N HIS A 47 3.92 4.33 -8.29
CA HIS A 47 3.81 5.09 -7.04
C HIS A 47 5.03 4.95 -6.12
N THR A 48 5.79 3.87 -6.22
CA THR A 48 7.06 3.69 -5.49
C THR A 48 8.01 4.88 -5.69
N VAL A 49 7.99 5.55 -6.86
CA VAL A 49 8.82 6.73 -7.14
C VAL A 49 8.61 7.86 -6.13
N SER A 50 7.40 7.96 -5.55
CA SER A 50 7.01 9.02 -4.62
C SER A 50 7.44 8.75 -3.18
N ALA A 51 8.03 7.60 -2.87
CA ALA A 51 8.47 7.28 -1.51
C ALA A 51 9.73 8.08 -1.14
N GLN A 52 9.59 8.94 -0.14
CA GLN A 52 10.60 9.91 0.27
C GLN A 52 11.47 9.43 1.44
N GLY A 53 10.87 8.68 2.36
CA GLY A 53 11.40 8.46 3.70
C GLY A 53 12.66 7.60 3.77
N GLY A 54 12.65 6.45 3.15
CA GLY A 54 13.71 5.45 3.21
C GLY A 54 13.21 4.03 3.49
N ILE A 55 14.15 3.10 3.54
CA ILE A 55 13.93 1.68 3.86
C ILE A 55 14.34 1.44 5.31
N THR A 56 13.39 1.15 6.19
CA THR A 56 13.69 0.86 7.59
C THR A 56 14.25 -0.55 7.73
N CYS A 57 15.50 -0.66 8.19
CA CYS A 57 16.20 -1.93 8.31
C CYS A 57 17.37 -1.83 9.31
N ALA A 58 17.53 -2.80 10.18
CA ALA A 58 18.59 -2.87 11.17
C ALA A 58 19.90 -3.36 10.54
N ILE A 59 20.63 -2.48 9.84
CA ILE A 59 21.93 -2.78 9.21
C ILE A 59 23.13 -2.34 10.08
N ALA A 60 22.88 -1.90 11.30
CA ALA A 60 23.91 -1.49 12.28
C ALA A 60 24.87 -0.39 11.76
N SER A 61 24.41 0.49 10.87
CA SER A 61 25.25 1.55 10.30
C SER A 61 25.34 2.77 11.21
N ALA A 62 24.20 3.24 11.74
CA ALA A 62 24.14 4.37 12.67
C ALA A 62 24.47 3.95 14.12
N ASP A 63 24.04 2.76 14.51
CA ASP A 63 24.31 2.18 15.83
C ASP A 63 24.81 0.74 15.64
N PRO A 64 26.06 0.43 16.00
CA PRO A 64 26.64 -0.91 15.82
C PRO A 64 25.93 -2.00 16.63
N ASN A 65 25.12 -1.64 17.63
CA ASN A 65 24.35 -2.57 18.43
C ASN A 65 22.92 -2.77 17.91
N ASP A 66 22.49 -2.03 16.87
CA ASP A 66 21.13 -2.18 16.33
C ASP A 66 20.91 -3.59 15.79
N ASP A 67 19.78 -4.17 16.15
CA ASP A 67 19.47 -5.59 15.90
C ASP A 67 18.07 -5.72 15.27
N TRP A 68 17.93 -6.62 14.31
CA TRP A 68 16.67 -6.89 13.65
C TRP A 68 15.56 -7.35 14.62
N ARG A 69 15.91 -7.93 15.78
CA ARG A 69 14.96 -8.33 16.83
C ARG A 69 14.32 -7.12 17.51
N TRP A 70 15.04 -6.01 17.64
CA TRP A 70 14.47 -4.75 18.10
C TRP A 70 13.53 -4.16 17.06
N HIS A 71 13.90 -4.24 15.77
CA HIS A 71 13.04 -3.84 14.68
C HIS A 71 11.76 -4.70 14.61
N MET A 72 11.87 -6.02 14.81
CA MET A 72 10.73 -6.92 14.90
C MET A 72 9.81 -6.54 16.07
N TYR A 73 10.36 -6.31 17.26
CA TYR A 73 9.59 -5.86 18.43
C TYR A 73 8.79 -4.59 18.13
N ASP A 74 9.45 -3.57 17.56
CA ASP A 74 8.80 -2.31 17.20
C ASP A 74 7.69 -2.52 16.16
N THR A 75 7.91 -3.41 15.20
CA THR A 75 6.94 -3.72 14.15
C THR A 75 5.71 -4.44 14.71
N VAL A 76 5.90 -5.43 15.59
CA VAL A 76 4.80 -6.11 16.30
C VAL A 76 4.00 -5.12 17.14
N LYS A 77 4.68 -4.29 17.95
CA LYS A 77 4.05 -3.24 18.75
C LYS A 77 3.34 -2.21 17.85
N GLY A 78 4.00 -1.79 16.76
CA GLY A 78 3.47 -0.82 15.81
C GLY A 78 2.22 -1.31 15.10
N SER A 79 2.16 -2.61 14.76
CA SER A 79 1.01 -3.28 14.13
C SER A 79 -0.22 -3.40 15.05
N ASP A 80 -0.10 -2.94 16.28
CA ASP A 80 -1.07 -3.11 17.36
C ASP A 80 -1.46 -4.58 17.60
N TYR A 81 -0.42 -5.45 17.50
CA TYR A 81 -0.45 -6.88 17.79
C TYR A 81 -1.35 -7.74 16.89
N ILE A 82 -1.79 -7.23 15.75
CA ILE A 82 -2.42 -8.07 14.71
C ILE A 82 -1.53 -8.27 13.47
N GLY A 83 -0.23 -8.01 13.58
CA GLY A 83 0.75 -8.49 12.62
C GLY A 83 1.17 -9.92 12.92
N ASP A 84 1.28 -10.79 11.91
CA ASP A 84 1.74 -12.17 12.04
C ASP A 84 3.24 -12.19 12.39
N GLN A 85 3.60 -12.73 13.55
CA GLN A 85 4.95 -12.61 14.09
C GLN A 85 6.00 -13.42 13.32
N ASP A 86 5.63 -14.51 12.69
CA ASP A 86 6.53 -15.25 11.78
C ASP A 86 6.84 -14.47 10.50
N ALA A 87 5.86 -13.76 9.93
CA ALA A 87 6.06 -12.91 8.77
C ALA A 87 6.90 -11.67 9.10
N ILE A 88 6.65 -11.05 10.25
CA ILE A 88 7.44 -9.91 10.75
C ILE A 88 8.88 -10.34 11.04
N GLU A 89 9.08 -11.51 11.67
CA GLU A 89 10.40 -12.09 11.89
C GLU A 89 11.15 -12.27 10.56
N TYR A 90 10.47 -12.86 9.56
CA TYR A 90 11.06 -13.06 8.24
C TYR A 90 11.46 -11.72 7.61
N MET A 91 10.57 -10.73 7.62
CA MET A 91 10.85 -9.41 7.05
C MET A 91 12.06 -8.74 7.70
N CYS A 92 12.11 -8.73 9.02
CA CYS A 92 13.16 -8.04 9.76
C CYS A 92 14.51 -8.77 9.71
N SER A 93 14.51 -10.10 9.75
CA SER A 93 15.75 -10.89 9.73
C SER A 93 16.41 -10.95 8.35
N VAL A 94 15.61 -11.03 7.28
CA VAL A 94 16.09 -11.04 5.88
C VAL A 94 16.38 -9.62 5.36
N GLY A 95 15.80 -8.61 5.99
CA GLY A 95 15.90 -7.21 5.58
C GLY A 95 17.32 -6.72 5.31
N PRO A 96 18.32 -6.95 6.20
CA PRO A 96 19.70 -6.53 5.96
C PRO A 96 20.28 -7.06 4.65
N GLU A 97 20.11 -8.34 4.35
CA GLU A 97 20.55 -8.94 3.09
C GLU A 97 19.89 -8.27 1.89
N ALA A 98 18.56 -8.07 1.95
CA ALA A 98 17.80 -7.44 0.88
C ALA A 98 18.24 -5.98 0.61
N VAL A 99 18.59 -5.23 1.65
CA VAL A 99 19.11 -3.84 1.51
C VAL A 99 20.50 -3.84 0.88
N PHE A 100 21.40 -4.74 1.29
CA PHE A 100 22.71 -4.84 0.69
C PHE A 100 22.67 -5.35 -0.76
N GLU A 101 21.73 -6.23 -1.12
CA GLU A 101 21.49 -6.58 -2.53
C GLU A 101 21.15 -5.35 -3.38
N LEU A 102 20.30 -4.44 -2.87
CA LEU A 102 19.97 -3.19 -3.56
C LEU A 102 21.21 -2.28 -3.72
N GLU A 103 22.05 -2.18 -2.70
CA GLU A 103 23.31 -1.44 -2.76
C GLU A 103 24.21 -2.01 -3.87
N HIS A 104 24.37 -3.35 -3.91
CA HIS A 104 25.17 -4.03 -4.94
C HIS A 104 24.58 -3.89 -6.35
N MET A 105 23.26 -3.72 -6.48
CA MET A 105 22.62 -3.36 -7.75
C MET A 105 22.87 -1.92 -8.17
N GLY A 106 23.42 -1.09 -7.27
CA GLY A 106 23.77 0.31 -7.54
C GLY A 106 22.82 1.35 -6.96
N LEU A 107 21.97 1.00 -5.98
CA LEU A 107 21.14 1.99 -5.30
C LEU A 107 22.02 3.00 -4.55
N PRO A 108 21.94 4.32 -4.89
CA PRO A 108 22.83 5.32 -4.35
C PRO A 108 22.38 5.84 -2.98
N PHE A 109 22.43 4.99 -1.95
CA PHE A 109 22.18 5.45 -0.59
C PHE A 109 23.07 6.61 -0.20
N SER A 110 22.55 7.57 0.54
CA SER A 110 23.34 8.61 1.20
C SER A 110 24.37 7.98 2.14
N ARG A 111 25.52 8.62 2.30
CA ARG A 111 26.64 8.09 3.07
C ARG A 111 26.95 8.98 4.27
N THR A 112 27.44 8.35 5.34
CA THR A 112 28.11 9.04 6.43
C THR A 112 29.53 9.44 6.01
N GLU A 113 30.20 10.27 6.80
CA GLU A 113 31.62 10.63 6.58
C GLU A 113 32.55 9.41 6.53
N GLN A 114 32.18 8.32 7.23
CA GLN A 114 32.92 7.05 7.25
C GLN A 114 32.55 6.14 6.06
N GLY A 115 31.74 6.61 5.10
CA GLY A 115 31.31 5.85 3.92
C GLY A 115 30.22 4.81 4.17
N ARG A 116 29.64 4.72 5.37
CA ARG A 116 28.53 3.80 5.68
C ARG A 116 27.22 4.32 5.12
N ILE A 117 26.23 3.43 4.90
CA ILE A 117 24.87 3.83 4.53
C ILE A 117 24.29 4.74 5.62
N TYR A 118 23.78 5.90 5.23
CA TYR A 118 23.13 6.82 6.16
C TYR A 118 21.78 6.28 6.62
N GLN A 119 21.57 6.29 7.94
CA GLN A 119 20.31 5.91 8.58
C GLN A 119 19.77 7.06 9.41
N ARG A 120 18.44 7.30 9.33
CA ARG A 120 17.73 8.32 10.10
C ARG A 120 16.70 7.70 11.03
N PRO A 121 16.30 8.39 12.13
CA PRO A 121 15.22 7.94 12.99
C PRO A 121 13.86 8.10 12.31
N PHE A 122 12.94 7.16 12.60
CA PHE A 122 11.53 7.22 12.24
C PHE A 122 10.65 6.88 13.45
N GLY A 123 9.37 7.29 13.38
CA GLY A 123 8.42 7.09 14.45
C GLY A 123 8.19 5.63 14.82
N GLY A 124 8.10 5.37 16.12
CA GLY A 124 7.87 4.04 16.67
C GLY A 124 9.08 3.11 16.64
N GLN A 125 10.26 3.59 16.23
CA GLN A 125 11.50 2.80 16.20
C GLN A 125 12.29 3.01 17.50
N SER A 126 12.63 1.92 18.19
CA SER A 126 13.27 1.96 19.49
C SER A 126 14.46 1.00 19.58
N LYS A 127 15.34 1.22 20.57
CA LYS A 127 16.44 0.34 20.95
C LYS A 127 16.03 -0.54 22.11
N ASP A 128 16.72 -1.68 22.26
CA ASP A 128 16.56 -2.60 23.38
C ASP A 128 15.11 -2.86 23.78
N PHE A 129 14.31 -3.30 22.80
CA PHE A 129 12.90 -3.65 23.02
C PHE A 129 12.09 -2.53 23.72
N GLY A 130 12.28 -1.30 23.27
CA GLY A 130 11.57 -0.13 23.79
C GLY A 130 12.23 0.55 25.01
N LYS A 131 13.34 0.03 25.55
CA LYS A 131 14.01 0.53 26.76
C LYS A 131 15.15 1.51 26.46
N GLY A 132 15.74 1.43 25.28
CA GLY A 132 16.97 2.14 24.91
C GLY A 132 16.78 3.48 24.18
N GLY A 133 15.57 4.02 24.11
CA GLY A 133 15.27 5.27 23.41
C GLY A 133 15.10 5.09 21.89
N GLN A 134 15.15 6.20 21.14
CA GLN A 134 14.92 6.24 19.69
C GLN A 134 16.03 5.53 18.91
N ALA A 135 15.65 4.68 17.95
CA ALA A 135 16.57 4.06 17.00
C ALA A 135 16.59 4.82 15.66
N ALA A 136 17.78 4.85 15.04
CA ALA A 136 17.97 5.36 13.69
C ALA A 136 18.32 4.18 12.76
N ARG A 137 17.32 3.59 12.08
CA ARG A 137 17.51 2.43 11.21
C ARG A 137 16.93 2.60 9.80
N THR A 138 16.44 3.79 9.44
CA THR A 138 15.88 4.03 8.11
C THR A 138 16.96 4.45 7.13
N CYS A 139 17.34 3.54 6.22
CA CYS A 139 18.32 3.74 5.16
C CYS A 139 17.74 4.66 4.09
N ALA A 140 18.44 5.75 3.76
CA ALA A 140 17.91 6.79 2.90
C ALA A 140 18.85 7.18 1.74
N ALA A 141 18.25 7.55 0.61
CA ALA A 141 18.87 8.30 -0.47
C ALA A 141 18.25 9.71 -0.47
N ALA A 142 18.75 10.60 0.37
CA ALA A 142 18.14 11.88 0.74
C ALA A 142 16.64 11.72 1.06
N ASP A 143 15.76 12.47 0.41
CA ASP A 143 14.30 12.35 0.47
C ASP A 143 13.69 11.77 -0.82
N ARG A 144 14.48 10.98 -1.57
CA ARG A 144 14.14 10.40 -2.88
C ARG A 144 14.43 8.90 -2.96
N THR A 145 14.34 8.19 -1.85
CA THR A 145 14.72 6.76 -1.77
C THR A 145 13.89 5.89 -2.69
N GLY A 146 12.58 6.13 -2.81
CA GLY A 146 11.71 5.39 -3.73
C GLY A 146 12.06 5.60 -5.20
N HIS A 147 12.42 6.81 -5.59
CA HIS A 147 12.93 7.11 -6.93
C HIS A 147 14.20 6.31 -7.23
N ALA A 148 15.16 6.33 -6.31
CA ALA A 148 16.42 5.59 -6.45
C ALA A 148 16.18 4.09 -6.55
N LEU A 149 15.32 3.53 -5.67
CA LEU A 149 14.93 2.12 -5.67
C LEU A 149 14.31 1.70 -7.00
N LEU A 150 13.32 2.46 -7.47
CA LEU A 150 12.57 2.12 -8.67
C LEU A 150 13.45 2.10 -9.91
N HIS A 151 14.32 3.11 -10.07
CA HIS A 151 15.25 3.18 -11.19
C HIS A 151 16.31 2.07 -11.14
N THR A 152 16.83 1.74 -9.95
CA THR A 152 17.78 0.64 -9.76
C THR A 152 17.16 -0.69 -10.18
N LEU A 153 15.96 -1.00 -9.71
CA LEU A 153 15.25 -2.23 -10.06
C LEU A 153 14.86 -2.29 -11.55
N TYR A 154 14.47 -1.16 -12.14
CA TYR A 154 14.14 -1.11 -13.56
C TYR A 154 15.36 -1.42 -14.43
N GLN A 155 16.50 -0.80 -14.16
CA GLN A 155 17.76 -1.08 -14.88
C GLN A 155 18.19 -2.54 -14.71
N ALA A 156 18.09 -3.10 -13.50
CA ALA A 156 18.42 -4.49 -13.24
C ALA A 156 17.52 -5.46 -14.04
N ASN A 157 16.22 -5.18 -14.11
CA ASN A 157 15.26 -5.95 -14.90
C ASN A 157 15.54 -5.92 -16.40
N LEU A 158 15.86 -4.73 -16.95
CA LEU A 158 16.26 -4.59 -18.36
C LEU A 158 17.50 -5.45 -18.66
N LYS A 159 18.49 -5.42 -17.77
CA LYS A 159 19.71 -6.24 -17.90
C LYS A 159 19.44 -7.75 -17.81
N ALA A 160 18.46 -8.15 -16.99
CA ALA A 160 18.04 -9.54 -16.83
C ALA A 160 17.14 -10.06 -17.97
N GLY A 161 16.69 -9.19 -18.87
CA GLY A 161 15.83 -9.58 -20.01
C GLY A 161 14.33 -9.72 -19.65
N THR A 162 13.88 -9.11 -18.54
CA THR A 162 12.46 -9.04 -18.20
C THR A 162 11.67 -8.35 -19.32
N VAL A 163 10.56 -8.94 -19.75
CA VAL A 163 9.68 -8.34 -20.75
C VAL A 163 8.75 -7.33 -20.08
N PHE A 164 8.67 -6.12 -20.62
CA PHE A 164 7.75 -5.10 -20.14
C PHE A 164 6.62 -4.87 -21.14
N LEU A 165 5.38 -5.11 -20.72
CA LEU A 165 4.17 -4.70 -21.43
C LEU A 165 3.72 -3.36 -20.84
N ASN A 166 4.31 -2.27 -21.35
CA ASN A 166 4.04 -0.92 -20.88
C ASN A 166 2.73 -0.42 -21.45
N GLU A 167 1.96 0.32 -20.65
CA GLU A 167 0.65 0.86 -21.01
C GLU A 167 -0.35 -0.25 -21.39
N TYR A 168 -0.26 -1.38 -20.66
CA TYR A 168 -1.25 -2.45 -20.68
C TYR A 168 -2.04 -2.44 -19.37
N TYR A 169 -3.36 -2.35 -19.49
CA TYR A 169 -4.28 -2.38 -18.36
C TYR A 169 -4.82 -3.78 -18.12
N GLY A 170 -4.67 -4.28 -16.90
CA GLY A 170 -5.26 -5.56 -16.48
C GLY A 170 -6.76 -5.43 -16.26
N VAL A 171 -7.54 -6.20 -17.01
CA VAL A 171 -9.00 -6.15 -16.95
C VAL A 171 -9.54 -7.08 -15.88
N ASP A 172 -9.35 -8.39 -16.06
CA ASP A 172 -9.79 -9.42 -15.11
C ASP A 172 -8.89 -10.65 -15.15
N LEU A 173 -8.83 -11.37 -14.02
CA LEU A 173 -8.11 -12.62 -13.85
C LEU A 173 -8.88 -13.78 -14.51
N VAL A 174 -8.15 -14.77 -15.00
CA VAL A 174 -8.69 -15.96 -15.67
C VAL A 174 -8.28 -17.21 -14.92
N LYS A 175 -9.25 -18.09 -14.65
CA LYS A 175 -9.06 -19.41 -14.04
C LYS A 175 -9.14 -20.51 -15.09
N ASN A 176 -8.67 -21.71 -14.72
CA ASN A 176 -9.01 -22.96 -15.42
C ASN A 176 -10.27 -23.61 -14.80
N GLU A 177 -10.67 -24.75 -15.32
CA GLU A 177 -11.86 -25.46 -14.81
C GLU A 177 -11.68 -25.98 -13.37
N ASP A 178 -10.45 -26.21 -12.92
CA ASP A 178 -10.11 -26.64 -11.56
C ASP A 178 -10.05 -25.46 -10.57
N GLY A 179 -10.23 -24.22 -11.04
CA GLY A 179 -10.21 -23.01 -10.23
C GLY A 179 -8.83 -22.39 -10.02
N ALA A 180 -7.75 -22.95 -10.61
CA ALA A 180 -6.43 -22.35 -10.57
C ALA A 180 -6.34 -21.15 -11.51
N PHE A 181 -5.60 -20.10 -11.09
CA PHE A 181 -5.37 -18.93 -11.94
C PHE A 181 -4.33 -19.24 -13.00
N VAL A 182 -4.64 -18.92 -14.26
CA VAL A 182 -3.85 -19.26 -15.44
C VAL A 182 -3.58 -18.06 -16.36
N GLY A 183 -3.74 -16.87 -15.84
CA GLY A 183 -3.46 -15.63 -16.56
C GLY A 183 -4.54 -14.58 -16.38
N MET A 184 -4.62 -13.65 -17.34
CA MET A 184 -5.55 -12.52 -17.29
C MET A 184 -5.89 -11.99 -18.68
N ILE A 185 -6.98 -11.22 -18.75
CA ILE A 185 -7.32 -10.36 -19.89
C ILE A 185 -6.69 -9.00 -19.69
N VAL A 186 -6.04 -8.50 -20.73
CA VAL A 186 -5.43 -7.17 -20.75
C VAL A 186 -5.91 -6.37 -21.96
N ILE A 187 -5.87 -5.05 -21.84
CA ILE A 187 -6.06 -4.12 -22.96
C ILE A 187 -4.79 -3.28 -23.14
N CYS A 188 -4.26 -3.23 -24.36
CA CYS A 188 -3.23 -2.28 -24.75
C CYS A 188 -3.85 -0.89 -24.83
N ILE A 189 -3.39 0.06 -24.00
CA ILE A 189 -3.97 1.40 -23.95
C ILE A 189 -3.70 2.15 -25.26
N GLU A 190 -2.53 1.95 -25.85
CA GLU A 190 -2.12 2.59 -27.10
C GLU A 190 -3.05 2.22 -28.25
N THR A 191 -3.35 0.93 -28.45
CA THR A 191 -4.10 0.43 -29.60
C THR A 191 -5.57 0.13 -29.31
N GLY A 192 -5.92 -0.11 -28.05
CA GLY A 192 -7.23 -0.60 -27.63
C GLY A 192 -7.42 -2.12 -27.86
N GLU A 193 -6.40 -2.83 -28.34
CA GLU A 193 -6.47 -4.27 -28.56
C GLU A 193 -6.52 -5.03 -27.24
N THR A 194 -7.37 -6.05 -27.19
CA THR A 194 -7.52 -6.95 -26.04
C THR A 194 -6.77 -8.25 -26.29
N SER A 195 -6.01 -8.71 -25.29
CA SER A 195 -5.27 -9.96 -25.33
C SER A 195 -5.50 -10.81 -24.08
N TYR A 196 -5.42 -12.11 -24.23
CA TYR A 196 -5.28 -13.05 -23.12
C TYR A 196 -3.79 -13.31 -22.87
N VAL A 197 -3.31 -12.98 -21.68
CA VAL A 197 -1.94 -13.26 -21.26
C VAL A 197 -1.97 -14.47 -20.34
N ARG A 198 -1.55 -15.63 -20.86
CA ARG A 198 -1.52 -16.87 -20.08
C ARG A 198 -0.19 -17.03 -19.37
N ALA A 199 -0.26 -17.58 -18.16
CA ALA A 199 0.93 -17.88 -17.35
C ALA A 199 0.64 -19.01 -16.35
N ASN A 200 1.70 -19.68 -15.89
CA ASN A 200 1.62 -20.69 -14.83
C ASN A 200 1.59 -20.05 -13.42
N ALA A 201 2.03 -18.80 -13.30
CA ALA A 201 1.90 -17.98 -12.09
C ALA A 201 1.48 -16.55 -12.44
N THR A 202 0.50 -16.03 -11.70
CA THR A 202 0.00 -14.65 -11.79
C THR A 202 0.27 -13.93 -10.49
N VAL A 203 1.12 -12.92 -10.51
CA VAL A 203 1.52 -12.14 -9.32
C VAL A 203 0.90 -10.76 -9.36
N LEU A 204 0.02 -10.44 -8.42
CA LEU A 204 -0.50 -9.11 -8.22
C LEU A 204 0.52 -8.23 -7.50
N ALA A 205 0.87 -7.09 -8.08
CA ALA A 205 1.79 -6.10 -7.52
C ALA A 205 1.33 -4.66 -7.82
N THR A 206 0.02 -4.44 -7.85
CA THR A 206 -0.65 -3.24 -8.35
C THR A 206 -0.64 -2.06 -7.39
N GLY A 207 -0.08 -2.24 -6.17
CA GLY A 207 -0.13 -1.21 -5.13
C GLY A 207 -1.50 -1.08 -4.48
N GLY A 208 -1.70 -0.01 -3.71
CA GLY A 208 -2.90 0.24 -2.95
C GLY A 208 -4.02 0.91 -3.72
N ALA A 209 -5.04 1.38 -2.99
CA ALA A 209 -6.27 1.97 -3.51
C ALA A 209 -6.62 3.30 -2.84
N GLY A 210 -5.63 4.09 -2.41
CA GLY A 210 -5.89 5.34 -1.65
C GLY A 210 -6.74 6.37 -2.39
N ARG A 211 -6.95 6.19 -3.70
CA ARG A 211 -7.86 7.04 -4.49
C ARG A 211 -9.34 6.79 -4.21
N ILE A 212 -9.69 5.88 -3.28
CA ILE A 212 -11.05 5.85 -2.72
C ILE A 212 -11.35 7.06 -1.82
N TYR A 213 -10.32 7.78 -1.34
CA TYR A 213 -10.47 8.99 -0.54
C TYR A 213 -10.25 10.26 -1.38
N SER A 214 -10.93 11.34 -1.03
CA SER A 214 -10.75 12.65 -1.68
C SER A 214 -9.41 13.30 -1.31
N SER A 215 -8.97 13.16 -0.04
CA SER A 215 -7.67 13.63 0.44
C SER A 215 -6.71 12.46 0.61
N THR A 216 -5.74 12.34 -0.30
CA THR A 216 -4.79 11.23 -0.30
C THR A 216 -3.44 11.65 -0.88
N THR A 217 -2.36 11.09 -0.31
CA THR A 217 -0.99 11.21 -0.84
C THR A 217 -0.74 10.28 -2.03
N ASN A 218 -1.68 9.40 -2.34
CA ASN A 218 -1.53 8.40 -3.37
C ASN A 218 -1.59 9.00 -4.78
N ALA A 219 -0.76 8.49 -5.68
CA ALA A 219 -0.80 8.84 -7.09
C ALA A 219 -2.17 8.51 -7.71
N LEU A 220 -2.53 9.18 -8.80
CA LEU A 220 -3.79 8.97 -9.53
C LEU A 220 -3.99 7.52 -9.99
N ILE A 221 -2.89 6.78 -10.15
CA ILE A 221 -2.88 5.37 -10.58
C ILE A 221 -3.21 4.37 -9.46
N ASN A 222 -3.30 4.80 -8.19
CA ASN A 222 -3.58 3.90 -7.06
C ASN A 222 -5.08 3.68 -6.90
N THR A 223 -5.65 2.93 -7.83
CA THR A 223 -7.09 2.72 -8.02
C THR A 223 -7.56 1.31 -7.61
N GLY A 224 -6.70 0.54 -6.93
CA GLY A 224 -7.06 -0.77 -6.38
C GLY A 224 -7.31 -1.85 -7.43
N ASP A 225 -6.63 -1.78 -8.57
CA ASP A 225 -6.91 -2.66 -9.70
C ASP A 225 -6.77 -4.15 -9.35
N GLY A 226 -5.67 -4.52 -8.66
CA GLY A 226 -5.45 -5.92 -8.23
C GLY A 226 -6.48 -6.38 -7.21
N ILE A 227 -6.86 -5.53 -6.25
CA ILE A 227 -7.92 -5.84 -5.28
C ILE A 227 -9.26 -6.02 -5.98
N GLY A 228 -9.62 -5.09 -6.89
CA GLY A 228 -10.88 -5.18 -7.65
C GLY A 228 -10.96 -6.46 -8.48
N MET A 229 -9.86 -6.82 -9.18
CA MET A 229 -9.78 -8.08 -9.93
C MET A 229 -9.89 -9.31 -9.02
N ALA A 230 -9.20 -9.31 -7.87
CA ALA A 230 -9.26 -10.39 -6.89
C ALA A 230 -10.68 -10.58 -6.35
N LEU A 231 -11.33 -9.50 -5.92
CA LEU A 231 -12.70 -9.52 -5.42
C LEU A 231 -13.70 -10.05 -6.46
N ARG A 232 -13.63 -9.58 -7.72
CA ARG A 232 -14.49 -10.10 -8.80
C ARG A 232 -14.23 -11.57 -9.11
N ALA A 233 -13.00 -12.03 -8.92
CA ALA A 233 -12.64 -13.44 -9.06
C ALA A 233 -13.02 -14.31 -7.84
N GLY A 234 -13.64 -13.72 -6.80
CA GLY A 234 -14.05 -14.42 -5.59
C GLY A 234 -12.93 -14.66 -4.57
N VAL A 235 -11.80 -13.97 -4.73
CA VAL A 235 -10.67 -14.03 -3.79
C VAL A 235 -10.95 -13.11 -2.60
N PRO A 236 -10.83 -13.59 -1.34
CA PRO A 236 -11.05 -12.76 -0.18
C PRO A 236 -9.90 -11.78 0.05
N VAL A 237 -10.20 -10.69 0.76
CA VAL A 237 -9.20 -9.70 1.19
C VAL A 237 -9.18 -9.60 2.72
N GLN A 238 -7.99 -9.36 3.27
CA GLN A 238 -7.74 -9.35 4.72
C GLN A 238 -7.46 -7.94 5.20
N ASP A 239 -7.96 -7.59 6.40
CA ASP A 239 -7.71 -6.34 7.13
C ASP A 239 -7.94 -5.07 6.28
N ILE A 240 -8.88 -5.13 5.34
CA ILE A 240 -9.10 -4.08 4.33
C ILE A 240 -9.67 -2.79 4.95
N GLU A 241 -10.15 -2.82 6.19
CA GLU A 241 -10.56 -1.65 6.97
C GLU A 241 -9.39 -0.85 7.54
N MET A 242 -8.16 -1.42 7.52
CA MET A 242 -6.97 -0.81 8.10
C MET A 242 -6.31 0.15 7.11
N TRP A 243 -6.66 1.43 7.22
CA TRP A 243 -6.14 2.52 6.40
C TRP A 243 -5.32 3.49 7.22
N GLN A 244 -4.05 3.66 6.87
CA GLN A 244 -3.17 4.62 7.54
C GLN A 244 -3.35 6.00 6.93
N PHE A 245 -3.63 7.00 7.79
CA PHE A 245 -3.54 8.40 7.43
C PHE A 245 -2.16 8.92 7.82
N HIS A 246 -1.41 9.46 6.84
CA HIS A 246 -0.13 10.09 7.12
C HIS A 246 -0.35 11.43 7.79
N PRO A 247 0.33 11.72 8.92
CA PRO A 247 0.12 12.98 9.64
C PRO A 247 0.35 14.22 8.77
N THR A 248 1.36 14.20 7.93
CA THR A 248 1.84 15.40 7.23
C THR A 248 1.64 15.32 5.71
N GLY A 249 0.39 15.45 5.25
CA GLY A 249 0.06 15.88 3.88
C GLY A 249 -0.05 17.40 3.82
N ILE A 250 0.39 18.04 2.74
CA ILE A 250 0.20 19.49 2.53
C ILE A 250 -1.30 19.79 2.50
N ALA A 251 -1.76 20.68 3.37
CA ALA A 251 -3.16 21.07 3.44
C ALA A 251 -3.67 21.59 2.09
N GLY A 252 -4.84 21.12 1.65
CA GLY A 252 -5.45 21.46 0.37
C GLY A 252 -4.87 20.75 -0.84
N ALA A 253 -3.60 20.35 -0.84
CA ALA A 253 -2.93 19.68 -1.97
C ALA A 253 -2.83 18.16 -1.81
N GLY A 254 -2.85 17.62 -0.59
CA GLY A 254 -2.68 16.19 -0.31
C GLY A 254 -1.28 15.63 -0.62
N VAL A 255 -0.31 16.47 -0.96
CA VAL A 255 1.05 16.05 -1.29
C VAL A 255 1.80 15.64 -0.03
N LEU A 256 2.51 14.51 -0.10
CA LEU A 256 3.25 13.97 1.04
C LEU A 256 4.42 14.88 1.46
N VAL A 257 4.45 15.23 2.75
CA VAL A 257 5.66 15.72 3.44
C VAL A 257 6.17 14.59 4.33
N THR A 258 7.33 14.05 4.00
CA THR A 258 7.88 12.83 4.62
C THR A 258 7.99 12.93 6.14
N GLU A 259 7.77 11.83 6.83
CA GLU A 259 8.12 11.65 8.25
C GLU A 259 9.61 11.92 8.53
N GLY A 260 10.46 11.78 7.51
CA GLY A 260 11.87 12.16 7.58
C GLY A 260 12.09 13.59 8.08
N CYS A 261 11.17 14.52 7.81
CA CYS A 261 11.22 15.89 8.35
C CYS A 261 11.21 15.91 9.88
N ARG A 262 10.35 15.07 10.49
CA ARG A 262 10.30 14.92 11.95
C ARG A 262 11.49 14.12 12.48
N GLY A 263 11.97 13.15 11.69
CA GLY A 263 13.20 12.42 11.98
C GLY A 263 14.46 13.28 11.99
N GLU A 264 14.52 14.30 11.14
CA GLU A 264 15.62 15.30 11.12
C GLU A 264 15.45 16.39 12.21
N GLY A 265 14.37 16.35 13.00
CA GLY A 265 14.15 17.26 14.13
C GLY A 265 12.99 18.25 13.97
N GLY A 266 12.20 18.14 12.88
CA GLY A 266 10.97 18.92 12.71
C GLY A 266 9.89 18.54 13.70
N TYR A 267 8.98 19.47 14.01
CA TYR A 267 7.86 19.22 14.94
C TYR A 267 6.58 19.96 14.55
N LEU A 268 5.46 19.47 15.07
CA LEU A 268 4.12 20.01 14.83
C LEU A 268 3.74 21.07 15.86
N ILE A 269 3.11 22.15 15.40
CA ILE A 269 2.57 23.21 16.24
C ILE A 269 1.13 23.54 15.86
N ASN A 270 0.31 23.90 16.86
CA ASN A 270 -1.04 24.42 16.69
C ASN A 270 -1.03 25.95 16.48
N LYS A 271 -2.22 26.58 16.37
CA LYS A 271 -2.35 28.03 16.15
C LYS A 271 -1.75 28.90 17.26
N HIS A 272 -1.53 28.34 18.44
CA HIS A 272 -0.91 29.04 19.57
C HIS A 272 0.62 28.90 19.60
N GLY A 273 1.21 28.19 18.62
CA GLY A 273 2.63 27.87 18.59
C GLY A 273 3.03 26.75 19.56
N GLU A 274 2.07 26.06 20.17
CA GLU A 274 2.31 24.96 21.09
C GLU A 274 2.74 23.70 20.33
N ARG A 275 3.81 23.05 20.76
CA ARG A 275 4.21 21.71 20.31
C ARG A 275 3.31 20.67 21.01
N PHE A 276 2.07 20.53 20.53
CA PHE A 276 1.00 19.76 21.19
C PHE A 276 1.30 18.27 21.36
N MET A 277 2.18 17.68 20.52
CA MET A 277 2.56 16.28 20.65
C MET A 277 3.26 15.95 21.98
N GLU A 278 3.85 16.92 22.68
CA GLU A 278 4.39 16.73 24.02
C GLU A 278 3.31 16.38 25.06
N ARG A 279 2.07 16.79 24.81
CA ARG A 279 0.90 16.51 25.66
C ARG A 279 0.28 15.14 25.33
N TYR A 280 0.25 14.76 24.04
CA TYR A 280 -0.38 13.51 23.58
C TYR A 280 0.54 12.30 23.66
N ALA A 281 1.84 12.49 23.47
CA ALA A 281 2.85 11.44 23.48
C ALA A 281 4.14 11.94 24.16
N PRO A 282 4.19 12.04 25.48
CA PRO A 282 5.29 12.72 26.21
C PRO A 282 6.69 12.15 25.92
N ASN A 283 6.80 10.85 25.64
CA ASN A 283 8.08 10.19 25.43
C ASN A 283 8.55 10.32 23.97
N ALA A 284 7.72 9.91 23.01
CA ALA A 284 8.07 9.85 21.60
C ALA A 284 7.76 11.16 20.85
N LYS A 285 6.89 12.01 21.41
CA LYS A 285 6.48 13.30 20.84
C LYS A 285 6.06 13.15 19.37
N ASP A 286 6.64 13.94 18.48
CA ASP A 286 6.35 13.93 17.03
C ASP A 286 6.83 12.66 16.32
N LEU A 287 7.59 11.79 16.99
CA LEU A 287 8.00 10.47 16.52
C LEU A 287 7.20 9.33 17.17
N ALA A 288 6.01 9.60 17.71
CA ALA A 288 5.02 8.59 18.02
C ALA A 288 4.52 7.89 16.74
N GLY A 289 3.82 6.76 16.91
CA GLY A 289 3.22 6.04 15.77
C GLY A 289 2.31 6.96 14.94
N ARG A 290 2.25 6.75 13.62
CA ARG A 290 1.49 7.61 12.69
C ARG A 290 0.02 7.74 13.05
N ASP A 291 -0.60 6.65 13.51
CA ASP A 291 -1.99 6.63 13.98
C ASP A 291 -2.19 7.55 15.18
N VAL A 292 -1.26 7.57 16.13
CA VAL A 292 -1.30 8.46 17.30
C VAL A 292 -1.15 9.92 16.89
N VAL A 293 -0.17 10.22 16.05
CA VAL A 293 0.07 11.60 15.58
C VAL A 293 -1.12 12.13 14.78
N ALA A 294 -1.64 11.33 13.83
CA ALA A 294 -2.78 11.72 13.00
C ALA A 294 -4.05 12.00 13.85
N ARG A 295 -4.36 11.11 14.80
CA ARG A 295 -5.50 11.34 15.72
C ARG A 295 -5.30 12.58 16.59
N SER A 296 -4.08 12.83 17.08
CA SER A 296 -3.77 14.02 17.88
C SER A 296 -3.98 15.31 17.09
N MET A 297 -3.56 15.32 15.82
CA MET A 297 -3.79 16.47 14.92
C MET A 297 -5.28 16.73 14.70
N VAL A 298 -6.06 15.69 14.43
CA VAL A 298 -7.53 15.83 14.25
C VAL A 298 -8.20 16.33 15.53
N LYS A 299 -7.77 15.83 16.70
CA LYS A 299 -8.27 16.34 17.99
C LYS A 299 -7.97 17.82 18.21
N GLU A 300 -6.77 18.30 17.86
CA GLU A 300 -6.43 19.73 17.92
C GLU A 300 -7.32 20.55 16.97
N ILE A 301 -7.54 20.09 15.76
CA ILE A 301 -8.40 20.76 14.78
C ILE A 301 -9.85 20.85 15.29
N ILE A 302 -10.42 19.74 15.77
CA ILE A 302 -11.79 19.69 16.31
C ILE A 302 -11.93 20.56 17.56
N ALA A 303 -10.91 20.61 18.42
CA ALA A 303 -10.89 21.47 19.61
C ALA A 303 -10.76 22.96 19.28
N GLY A 304 -10.69 23.34 18.01
CA GLY A 304 -10.57 24.72 17.55
C GLY A 304 -9.15 25.29 17.69
N ASN A 305 -8.13 24.44 17.83
CA ASN A 305 -6.72 24.83 17.89
C ASN A 305 -6.04 24.76 16.51
N GLY A 306 -6.78 24.48 15.45
CA GLY A 306 -6.30 24.46 14.08
C GLY A 306 -5.82 25.83 13.59
N CYS A 307 -4.91 25.82 12.61
CA CYS A 307 -4.32 26.99 11.97
C CYS A 307 -5.10 27.39 10.70
N GLY A 308 -4.80 28.57 10.19
CA GLY A 308 -5.42 29.14 8.99
C GLY A 308 -6.81 29.74 9.24
N PRO A 309 -7.41 30.34 8.21
CA PRO A 309 -8.71 31.01 8.35
C PRO A 309 -9.85 30.05 8.70
N ASP A 310 -9.78 28.82 8.22
CA ASP A 310 -10.80 27.78 8.43
C ASP A 310 -10.50 26.88 9.64
N GLY A 311 -9.31 27.01 10.24
CA GLY A 311 -8.87 26.21 11.40
C GLY A 311 -8.75 24.71 11.11
N ASP A 312 -8.47 24.32 9.87
CA ASP A 312 -8.58 22.97 9.32
C ASP A 312 -7.26 22.20 9.23
N HIS A 313 -6.14 22.80 9.64
CA HIS A 313 -4.80 22.19 9.59
C HIS A 313 -3.94 22.60 10.80
N VAL A 314 -2.77 21.99 10.92
CA VAL A 314 -1.70 22.39 11.85
C VAL A 314 -0.44 22.71 11.07
N MET A 315 0.63 23.18 11.72
CA MET A 315 1.86 23.57 11.07
C MET A 315 3.01 22.62 11.40
N LEU A 316 3.79 22.26 10.38
CA LEU A 316 5.06 21.55 10.54
C LEU A 316 6.22 22.55 10.49
N LYS A 317 6.96 22.67 11.58
CA LYS A 317 8.07 23.61 11.75
C LYS A 317 9.40 22.95 11.41
N LEU A 318 10.15 23.54 10.48
CA LEU A 318 11.47 23.07 10.00
C LEU A 318 12.55 24.15 10.00
N ASP A 319 12.18 25.46 10.03
CA ASP A 319 13.06 26.62 9.91
C ASP A 319 14.22 26.65 10.94
N HIS A 320 14.02 26.04 12.10
CA HIS A 320 15.04 25.93 13.15
C HIS A 320 16.16 24.93 12.83
N LEU A 321 16.01 24.07 11.80
CA LEU A 321 17.04 23.09 11.40
C LEU A 321 18.20 23.73 10.64
N GLY A 322 17.97 24.89 10.03
CA GLY A 322 18.94 25.60 9.21
C GLY A 322 18.97 25.15 7.74
N GLU A 323 19.38 26.05 6.86
CA GLU A 323 19.37 25.83 5.41
C GLU A 323 20.26 24.65 4.98
N GLU A 324 21.42 24.45 5.61
CA GLU A 324 22.35 23.37 5.28
C GLU A 324 21.71 21.98 5.44
N VAL A 325 21.01 21.76 6.55
CA VAL A 325 20.29 20.49 6.81
C VAL A 325 19.15 20.33 5.82
N LEU A 326 18.36 21.37 5.58
CA LEU A 326 17.24 21.33 4.65
C LEU A 326 17.70 21.00 3.23
N HIS A 327 18.75 21.66 2.73
CA HIS A 327 19.27 21.42 1.39
C HIS A 327 19.94 20.05 1.22
N SER A 328 20.63 19.54 2.24
CA SER A 328 21.35 18.26 2.16
C SER A 328 20.45 17.04 2.43
N ARG A 329 19.47 17.17 3.34
CA ARG A 329 18.64 16.05 3.81
C ARG A 329 17.23 16.02 3.25
N LEU A 330 16.66 17.19 2.93
CA LEU A 330 15.27 17.39 2.54
C LEU A 330 15.09 18.28 1.30
N PRO A 331 15.95 18.15 0.24
CA PRO A 331 15.90 19.03 -0.93
C PRO A 331 14.56 18.95 -1.67
N GLY A 332 13.96 17.76 -1.77
CA GLY A 332 12.66 17.58 -2.41
C GLY A 332 11.53 18.19 -1.61
N ILE A 333 11.59 18.15 -0.27
CA ILE A 333 10.58 18.79 0.59
C ILE A 333 10.63 20.32 0.45
N MET A 334 11.80 20.90 0.32
CA MET A 334 11.91 22.34 0.04
C MET A 334 11.22 22.71 -1.28
N GLU A 335 11.43 21.93 -2.33
CA GLU A 335 10.80 22.14 -3.64
C GLU A 335 9.26 21.95 -3.57
N LEU A 336 8.80 20.85 -2.96
CA LEU A 336 7.36 20.54 -2.83
C LEU A 336 6.62 21.60 -2.00
N SER A 337 7.21 22.06 -0.91
CA SER A 337 6.61 23.09 -0.05
C SER A 337 6.46 24.42 -0.77
N LYS A 338 7.49 24.85 -1.51
CA LYS A 338 7.43 26.06 -2.35
C LYS A 338 6.37 25.94 -3.45
N THR A 339 6.27 24.77 -4.08
CA THR A 339 5.36 24.54 -5.21
C THR A 339 3.90 24.41 -4.77
N PHE A 340 3.63 23.62 -3.74
CA PHE A 340 2.26 23.23 -3.38
C PHE A 340 1.71 23.94 -2.14
N ALA A 341 2.55 24.37 -1.22
CA ALA A 341 2.12 25.16 -0.05
C ALA A 341 2.46 26.66 -0.20
N HIS A 342 3.22 27.05 -1.22
CA HIS A 342 3.73 28.40 -1.42
C HIS A 342 4.53 28.93 -0.22
N VAL A 343 5.23 28.01 0.47
CA VAL A 343 6.02 28.30 1.68
C VAL A 343 7.44 27.85 1.47
N ASP A 344 8.41 28.71 1.84
CA ASP A 344 9.80 28.32 2.02
C ASP A 344 9.98 27.75 3.44
N PRO A 345 10.23 26.43 3.58
CA PRO A 345 10.35 25.80 4.89
C PRO A 345 11.57 26.23 5.70
N ALA A 346 12.54 26.90 5.06
CA ALA A 346 13.66 27.54 5.78
C ALA A 346 13.25 28.82 6.54
N VAL A 347 12.07 29.39 6.22
CA VAL A 347 11.63 30.68 6.75
C VAL A 347 10.31 30.57 7.53
N ALA A 348 9.41 29.68 7.10
CA ALA A 348 8.08 29.55 7.67
C ALA A 348 7.62 28.07 7.74
N PRO A 349 6.71 27.72 8.68
CA PRO A 349 6.21 26.36 8.82
C PRO A 349 5.26 25.97 7.67
N ILE A 350 5.22 24.69 7.36
CA ILE A 350 4.39 24.10 6.30
C ILE A 350 3.00 23.76 6.85
N PRO A 351 1.89 24.18 6.20
CA PRO A 351 0.55 23.76 6.60
C PRO A 351 0.32 22.28 6.26
N VAL A 352 -0.05 21.48 7.26
CA VAL A 352 -0.19 20.02 7.09
C VAL A 352 -1.47 19.50 7.77
N VAL A 353 -2.03 18.42 7.20
CA VAL A 353 -3.24 17.74 7.68
C VAL A 353 -3.11 16.23 7.49
N PRO A 354 -3.72 15.40 8.35
CA PRO A 354 -3.76 13.96 8.14
C PRO A 354 -4.43 13.60 6.81
N THR A 355 -3.74 12.79 6.01
CA THR A 355 -4.11 12.48 4.62
C THR A 355 -4.00 10.98 4.39
N CYS A 356 -4.98 10.37 3.74
CA CYS A 356 -4.95 8.93 3.43
C CYS A 356 -3.65 8.57 2.69
N HIS A 357 -2.95 7.52 3.16
CA HIS A 357 -1.59 7.27 2.71
C HIS A 357 -1.31 5.81 2.33
N TYR A 358 -1.70 4.83 3.16
CA TYR A 358 -1.33 3.43 2.95
C TYR A 358 -2.45 2.47 3.36
N MET A 359 -2.66 1.46 2.54
CA MET A 359 -3.59 0.35 2.78
C MET A 359 -2.81 -0.81 3.42
N MET A 360 -3.05 -1.11 4.73
CA MET A 360 -2.38 -2.23 5.39
C MET A 360 -2.98 -3.57 5.00
N GLY A 361 -4.27 -3.61 4.71
CA GLY A 361 -4.97 -4.78 4.21
C GLY A 361 -4.73 -5.05 2.73
N GLY A 362 -5.28 -6.14 2.23
CA GLY A 362 -5.16 -6.55 0.83
C GLY A 362 -5.47 -8.02 0.60
N VAL A 363 -5.04 -8.58 -0.51
CA VAL A 363 -5.11 -10.03 -0.77
C VAL A 363 -4.28 -10.74 0.29
N ALA A 364 -4.91 -11.63 1.06
CA ALA A 364 -4.23 -12.40 2.09
C ALA A 364 -3.17 -13.31 1.48
N THR A 365 -1.95 -13.30 2.01
CA THR A 365 -0.85 -14.13 1.51
C THR A 365 -0.03 -14.75 2.65
N ASN A 366 0.67 -15.84 2.32
CA ASN A 366 1.76 -16.34 3.16
C ASN A 366 3.09 -15.61 2.82
N ILE A 367 4.17 -15.97 3.52
CA ILE A 367 5.51 -15.36 3.33
C ILE A 367 6.12 -15.59 1.94
N HIS A 368 5.59 -16.52 1.15
CA HIS A 368 6.00 -16.79 -0.23
C HIS A 368 5.17 -16.03 -1.27
N GLY A 369 4.29 -15.14 -0.80
CA GLY A 369 3.39 -14.37 -1.66
C GLY A 369 2.22 -15.17 -2.24
N GLN A 370 2.05 -16.46 -1.89
CA GLN A 370 0.90 -17.25 -2.34
C GLN A 370 -0.38 -16.70 -1.73
N ALA A 371 -1.37 -16.40 -2.56
CA ALA A 371 -2.68 -15.98 -2.10
C ALA A 371 -3.38 -17.10 -1.32
N ILE A 372 -4.05 -16.74 -0.23
CA ILE A 372 -4.76 -17.69 0.64
C ILE A 372 -6.24 -17.34 0.77
N THR A 373 -7.03 -18.35 1.04
CA THR A 373 -8.44 -18.28 1.45
C THR A 373 -8.65 -19.16 2.67
N GLN A 374 -9.89 -19.26 3.17
CA GLN A 374 -10.26 -20.21 4.22
C GLN A 374 -11.32 -21.18 3.70
N ASP A 375 -11.23 -22.44 4.16
CA ASP A 375 -12.30 -23.41 3.97
C ASP A 375 -13.47 -23.17 4.97
N ALA A 376 -14.44 -24.06 4.95
CA ALA A 376 -15.62 -23.96 5.81
C ALA A 376 -15.29 -24.08 7.32
N GLU A 377 -14.21 -24.74 7.65
CA GLU A 377 -13.69 -24.95 9.00
C GLU A 377 -12.79 -23.78 9.47
N GLY A 378 -12.51 -22.79 8.58
CA GLY A 378 -11.65 -21.64 8.86
C GLY A 378 -10.15 -21.94 8.76
N VAL A 379 -9.78 -23.03 8.09
CA VAL A 379 -8.37 -23.39 7.84
C VAL A 379 -7.88 -22.73 6.56
N ASP A 380 -6.69 -22.13 6.63
CA ASP A 380 -6.09 -21.46 5.48
C ASP A 380 -5.77 -22.43 4.34
N GLN A 381 -6.19 -22.06 3.13
CA GLN A 381 -6.00 -22.81 1.89
C GLN A 381 -5.26 -21.93 0.88
N ILE A 382 -4.28 -22.51 0.18
CA ILE A 382 -3.57 -21.80 -0.91
C ILE A 382 -4.49 -21.74 -2.14
N ILE A 383 -4.56 -20.55 -2.74
CA ILE A 383 -5.23 -20.34 -4.04
C ILE A 383 -4.23 -20.64 -5.15
N PRO A 384 -4.43 -21.72 -5.95
CA PRO A 384 -3.45 -22.15 -6.95
C PRO A 384 -3.24 -21.09 -8.05
N GLY A 385 -1.98 -20.84 -8.41
CA GLY A 385 -1.59 -19.98 -9.51
C GLY A 385 -1.68 -18.48 -9.24
N LEU A 386 -2.18 -18.05 -8.05
CA LEU A 386 -2.30 -16.64 -7.67
C LEU A 386 -1.32 -16.28 -6.55
N PHE A 387 -0.62 -15.17 -6.76
CA PHE A 387 0.32 -14.57 -5.82
C PHE A 387 0.01 -13.08 -5.67
N ALA A 388 0.42 -12.48 -4.56
CA ALA A 388 0.37 -11.03 -4.38
C ALA A 388 1.56 -10.56 -3.52
N VAL A 389 2.12 -9.40 -3.87
CA VAL A 389 3.27 -8.79 -3.17
C VAL A 389 3.13 -7.27 -3.09
N GLY A 390 3.69 -6.67 -2.04
CA GLY A 390 3.60 -5.23 -1.78
C GLY A 390 2.20 -4.80 -1.32
N GLU A 391 1.84 -3.55 -1.51
CA GLU A 391 0.65 -2.94 -0.91
C GLU A 391 -0.71 -3.53 -1.38
N VAL A 392 -0.74 -4.28 -2.48
CA VAL A 392 -1.94 -5.04 -2.89
C VAL A 392 -2.15 -6.30 -2.04
N ALA A 393 -1.08 -6.78 -1.41
CA ALA A 393 -1.07 -7.97 -0.56
C ALA A 393 -1.21 -7.62 0.92
N CYS A 394 -1.72 -8.57 1.70
CA CYS A 394 -1.66 -8.56 3.14
C CYS A 394 -0.91 -9.81 3.63
N VAL A 395 0.42 -9.70 3.74
CA VAL A 395 1.28 -10.73 4.36
C VAL A 395 1.29 -10.59 5.88
N SER A 396 0.48 -9.70 6.40
CA SER A 396 0.24 -9.46 7.83
C SER A 396 1.43 -8.90 8.61
N VAL A 397 2.31 -8.13 7.98
CA VAL A 397 3.44 -7.47 8.69
C VAL A 397 3.11 -6.08 9.22
N HIS A 398 2.07 -5.44 8.70
CA HIS A 398 1.69 -4.08 9.10
C HIS A 398 0.54 -4.04 10.10
N GLY A 399 -0.30 -5.06 10.12
CA GLY A 399 -1.45 -5.17 11.00
C GLY A 399 -2.34 -3.93 10.97
N ALA A 400 -2.64 -3.36 12.14
CA ALA A 400 -3.52 -2.20 12.23
C ALA A 400 -2.83 -0.85 12.02
N ASN A 401 -1.49 -0.81 12.00
CA ASN A 401 -0.74 0.43 11.74
C ASN A 401 0.70 0.12 11.31
N ARG A 402 1.10 0.66 10.17
CA ARG A 402 2.42 0.47 9.58
C ARG A 402 3.44 1.45 10.14
N LEU A 403 4.61 0.97 10.54
CA LEU A 403 5.75 1.83 10.86
C LEU A 403 6.35 2.46 9.59
N GLY A 404 6.82 3.68 9.70
CA GLY A 404 7.46 4.40 8.60
C GLY A 404 8.67 3.65 8.05
N GLY A 405 8.79 3.57 6.72
CA GLY A 405 9.87 2.87 6.02
C GLY A 405 9.72 1.35 5.91
N ASN A 406 8.81 0.71 6.68
CA ASN A 406 8.55 -0.73 6.57
C ASN A 406 7.89 -1.09 5.23
N SER A 407 7.15 -0.18 4.59
CA SER A 407 6.55 -0.49 3.28
C SER A 407 7.59 -0.73 2.19
N LEU A 408 8.67 0.06 2.14
CA LEU A 408 9.73 -0.19 1.17
C LEU A 408 10.51 -1.46 1.49
N LEU A 409 10.68 -1.81 2.76
CA LEU A 409 11.27 -3.09 3.15
C LEU A 409 10.38 -4.26 2.73
N ASP A 410 9.07 -4.19 3.01
CA ASP A 410 8.06 -5.16 2.57
C ASP A 410 8.12 -5.41 1.06
N LEU A 411 8.11 -4.34 0.24
CA LEU A 411 8.20 -4.45 -1.23
C LEU A 411 9.40 -5.30 -1.66
N VAL A 412 10.57 -5.06 -1.07
CA VAL A 412 11.83 -5.70 -1.46
C VAL A 412 11.90 -7.13 -0.93
N VAL A 413 11.58 -7.33 0.35
CA VAL A 413 11.68 -8.65 1.00
C VAL A 413 10.66 -9.63 0.43
N PHE A 414 9.38 -9.26 0.34
CA PHE A 414 8.35 -10.20 -0.13
C PHE A 414 8.27 -10.29 -1.64
N GLY A 415 8.65 -9.25 -2.39
CA GLY A 415 8.90 -9.36 -3.82
C GLY A 415 10.00 -10.38 -4.12
N ARG A 416 11.12 -10.32 -3.35
CA ARG A 416 12.20 -11.30 -3.42
C ARG A 416 11.73 -12.70 -3.02
N ALA A 417 11.00 -12.83 -1.92
CA ALA A 417 10.54 -14.12 -1.41
C ALA A 417 9.61 -14.85 -2.39
N ALA A 418 8.65 -14.13 -2.99
CA ALA A 418 7.78 -14.69 -4.02
C ALA A 418 8.57 -15.09 -5.27
N GLY A 419 9.53 -14.25 -5.70
CA GLY A 419 10.41 -14.57 -6.81
C GLY A 419 11.23 -15.85 -6.59
N LEU A 420 11.87 -15.98 -5.41
CA LEU A 420 12.64 -17.16 -5.03
C LEU A 420 11.78 -18.44 -4.95
N PHE A 421 10.57 -18.32 -4.39
CA PHE A 421 9.65 -19.45 -4.32
C PHE A 421 9.22 -19.91 -5.71
N LEU A 422 8.87 -18.98 -6.58
CA LEU A 422 8.47 -19.28 -7.95
C LEU A 422 9.64 -19.83 -8.80
N GLU A 423 10.85 -19.27 -8.65
CA GLU A 423 12.05 -19.78 -9.30
C GLU A 423 12.30 -21.27 -9.00
N GLN A 424 12.03 -21.71 -7.77
CA GLN A 424 12.20 -23.09 -7.34
C GLN A 424 11.03 -24.01 -7.74
N THR A 425 9.83 -23.46 -7.91
CA THR A 425 8.61 -24.27 -8.09
C THR A 425 8.06 -24.26 -9.50
N LEU A 426 8.32 -23.22 -10.29
CA LEU A 426 7.95 -23.18 -11.70
C LEU A 426 8.82 -24.16 -12.50
N LYS A 427 8.17 -24.98 -13.30
CA LYS A 427 8.84 -25.91 -14.22
C LYS A 427 8.93 -25.26 -15.61
N GLU A 428 10.10 -25.30 -16.21
CA GLU A 428 10.30 -24.90 -17.61
C GLU A 428 9.51 -25.78 -18.56
N GLY A 429 8.92 -25.18 -19.61
CA GLY A 429 8.31 -25.90 -20.72
C GLY A 429 7.06 -26.72 -20.39
N VAL A 430 6.37 -26.40 -19.29
CA VAL A 430 5.11 -27.07 -18.93
C VAL A 430 3.97 -26.54 -19.81
N ASP A 431 3.12 -27.46 -20.29
CA ASP A 431 1.90 -27.11 -21.01
C ASP A 431 1.03 -26.20 -20.17
N TYR A 432 0.60 -25.07 -20.76
CA TYR A 432 -0.30 -24.14 -20.11
C TYR A 432 -1.68 -24.76 -19.96
N ALA A 433 -2.26 -24.68 -18.75
CA ALA A 433 -3.62 -25.10 -18.52
C ALA A 433 -4.61 -24.30 -19.38
N ARG A 434 -5.70 -24.97 -19.80
CA ARG A 434 -6.74 -24.32 -20.60
C ARG A 434 -7.51 -23.30 -19.74
N PRO A 435 -7.71 -22.07 -20.24
CA PRO A 435 -8.49 -21.09 -19.52
C PRO A 435 -9.97 -21.48 -19.53
N ARG A 436 -10.70 -21.09 -18.48
CA ARG A 436 -12.15 -21.13 -18.45
C ARG A 436 -12.70 -20.07 -19.39
N GLN A 437 -13.40 -20.50 -20.44
CA GLN A 437 -13.90 -19.58 -21.47
C GLN A 437 -14.88 -18.55 -20.91
N SER A 438 -15.70 -18.93 -19.92
CA SER A 438 -16.64 -18.01 -19.28
C SER A 438 -15.98 -16.81 -18.60
N ASP A 439 -14.76 -16.94 -18.06
CA ASP A 439 -14.02 -15.83 -17.44
C ASP A 439 -13.54 -14.85 -18.52
N ILE A 440 -13.06 -15.38 -19.66
CA ILE A 440 -12.68 -14.57 -20.82
C ILE A 440 -13.90 -13.80 -21.36
N ASP A 441 -15.02 -14.50 -21.57
CA ASP A 441 -16.26 -13.92 -22.10
C ASP A 441 -16.82 -12.83 -21.15
N ALA A 442 -16.75 -13.04 -19.85
CA ALA A 442 -17.18 -12.05 -18.86
C ALA A 442 -16.33 -10.77 -18.90
N ALA A 443 -15.00 -10.92 -19.00
CA ALA A 443 -14.10 -9.76 -19.13
C ALA A 443 -14.35 -8.97 -20.42
N LEU A 444 -14.56 -9.66 -21.55
CA LEU A 444 -14.88 -9.02 -22.84
C LEU A 444 -16.25 -8.34 -22.77
N ALA A 445 -17.28 -8.99 -22.22
CA ALA A 445 -18.61 -8.40 -22.07
C ALA A 445 -18.59 -7.12 -21.20
N ARG A 446 -17.74 -7.06 -20.18
CA ARG A 446 -17.53 -5.85 -19.36
C ARG A 446 -16.97 -4.69 -20.18
N LEU A 447 -16.00 -4.95 -21.05
CA LEU A 447 -15.44 -3.95 -21.98
C LEU A 447 -16.48 -3.49 -23.02
N ASP A 448 -17.19 -4.43 -23.64
CA ASP A 448 -18.22 -4.16 -24.64
C ASP A 448 -19.39 -3.35 -24.05
N GLY A 449 -19.74 -3.62 -22.80
CA GLY A 449 -20.74 -2.86 -22.07
C GLY A 449 -20.39 -1.38 -21.92
N LEU A 450 -19.12 -1.04 -21.66
CA LEU A 450 -18.65 0.35 -21.63
C LEU A 450 -18.63 0.99 -23.01
N ASN A 451 -18.23 0.24 -24.03
CA ASN A 451 -18.13 0.76 -25.41
C ASN A 451 -19.51 1.02 -26.03
N SER A 452 -20.50 0.16 -25.79
CA SER A 452 -21.81 0.21 -26.42
C SER A 452 -22.79 1.18 -25.74
N ARG A 453 -22.57 1.48 -24.45
CA ARG A 453 -23.53 2.29 -23.68
C ARG A 453 -23.52 3.75 -24.14
N THR A 454 -24.72 4.31 -24.34
CA THR A 454 -24.94 5.70 -24.82
C THR A 454 -25.52 6.60 -23.74
N ASP A 455 -26.17 6.02 -22.72
CA ASP A 455 -26.78 6.70 -21.59
C ASP A 455 -26.10 6.31 -20.28
N GLY A 456 -26.37 7.04 -19.21
CA GLY A 456 -25.76 6.83 -17.89
C GLY A 456 -25.05 8.08 -17.39
N GLU A 457 -24.46 7.95 -16.19
CA GLU A 457 -23.78 9.05 -15.52
C GLU A 457 -22.30 9.14 -15.91
N ASP A 458 -21.72 10.30 -15.65
CA ASP A 458 -20.32 10.60 -15.93
C ASP A 458 -19.38 9.97 -14.88
N VAL A 459 -18.27 9.41 -15.34
CA VAL A 459 -17.24 8.75 -14.51
C VAL A 459 -16.68 9.69 -13.42
N ALA A 460 -16.37 10.93 -13.78
CA ALA A 460 -15.74 11.90 -12.87
C ALA A 460 -16.69 12.31 -11.73
N THR A 461 -17.98 12.46 -12.03
CA THR A 461 -19.01 12.77 -11.05
C THR A 461 -19.15 11.65 -10.03
N LEU A 462 -19.31 10.39 -10.48
CA LEU A 462 -19.46 9.25 -9.60
C LEU A 462 -18.20 8.96 -8.78
N ARG A 463 -17.01 9.16 -9.37
CA ARG A 463 -15.74 9.07 -8.64
C ARG A 463 -15.68 10.07 -7.49
N LYS A 464 -16.09 11.31 -7.72
CA LYS A 464 -16.12 12.37 -6.72
C LYS A 464 -17.07 12.06 -5.56
N GLU A 465 -18.25 11.52 -5.88
CA GLU A 465 -19.24 11.09 -4.89
C GLU A 465 -18.69 9.93 -4.04
N LEU A 466 -18.07 8.92 -4.66
CA LEU A 466 -17.43 7.81 -3.96
C LEU A 466 -16.33 8.31 -3.02
N GLN A 467 -15.44 9.16 -3.50
CA GLN A 467 -14.35 9.74 -2.71
C GLN A 467 -14.87 10.57 -1.53
N SER A 468 -15.93 11.35 -1.73
CA SER A 468 -16.56 12.13 -0.67
C SER A 468 -17.24 11.23 0.36
N CYS A 469 -17.91 10.16 -0.07
CA CYS A 469 -18.49 9.16 0.82
C CYS A 469 -17.42 8.53 1.72
N MET A 470 -16.32 8.06 1.16
CA MET A 470 -15.24 7.45 1.93
C MET A 470 -14.57 8.44 2.89
N GLN A 471 -14.32 9.67 2.44
CA GLN A 471 -13.71 10.71 3.27
C GLN A 471 -14.59 11.07 4.46
N ASN A 472 -15.90 11.20 4.26
CA ASN A 472 -16.83 11.67 5.28
C ASN A 472 -17.21 10.58 6.30
N TYR A 473 -17.28 9.31 5.87
CA TYR A 473 -17.82 8.24 6.71
C TYR A 473 -16.78 7.21 7.18
N PHE A 474 -15.59 7.16 6.54
CA PHE A 474 -14.56 6.16 6.82
C PHE A 474 -13.16 6.79 6.98
N GLY A 475 -13.10 8.03 7.47
CA GLY A 475 -11.86 8.78 7.72
C GLY A 475 -11.09 8.31 8.95
N VAL A 476 -10.34 9.24 9.57
CA VAL A 476 -9.51 8.98 10.76
C VAL A 476 -10.35 8.49 11.95
N PHE A 477 -11.50 9.14 12.19
CA PHE A 477 -12.47 8.71 13.20
C PHE A 477 -13.73 8.16 12.53
N ARG A 478 -14.33 7.15 13.14
CA ARG A 478 -15.46 6.38 12.60
C ARG A 478 -16.52 6.15 13.69
N THR A 479 -17.80 6.16 13.30
CA THR A 479 -18.90 5.73 14.18
C THR A 479 -19.80 4.77 13.41
N GLY A 480 -20.48 3.84 14.10
CA GLY A 480 -21.40 2.89 13.47
C GLY A 480 -22.50 3.61 12.69
N GLU A 481 -23.09 4.69 13.24
CA GLU A 481 -24.13 5.48 12.57
C GLU A 481 -23.64 6.07 11.24
N TYR A 482 -22.46 6.68 11.22
CA TYR A 482 -21.90 7.28 9.99
C TYR A 482 -21.50 6.22 8.97
N MET A 483 -20.90 5.12 9.41
CA MET A 483 -20.53 4.04 8.51
C MET A 483 -21.74 3.37 7.85
N GLN A 484 -22.86 3.21 8.56
CA GLN A 484 -24.10 2.68 7.97
C GLN A 484 -24.67 3.62 6.89
N LYS A 485 -24.60 4.95 7.09
CA LYS A 485 -24.96 5.94 6.05
C LYS A 485 -24.05 5.79 4.83
N GLY A 486 -22.75 5.64 5.05
CA GLY A 486 -21.77 5.42 3.99
C GLY A 486 -22.01 4.14 3.20
N ILE A 487 -22.29 3.02 3.88
CA ILE A 487 -22.63 1.73 3.25
C ILE A 487 -23.89 1.86 2.37
N ALA A 488 -24.93 2.56 2.86
CA ALA A 488 -26.13 2.80 2.06
C ALA A 488 -25.84 3.66 0.81
N GLN A 489 -24.98 4.68 0.93
CA GLN A 489 -24.57 5.50 -0.21
C GLN A 489 -23.71 4.71 -1.21
N LEU A 490 -22.82 3.83 -0.74
CA LEU A 490 -22.02 2.95 -1.62
C LEU A 490 -22.92 1.95 -2.38
N ALA A 491 -23.99 1.46 -1.76
CA ALA A 491 -24.96 0.59 -2.44
C ALA A 491 -25.70 1.32 -3.57
N ASP A 492 -26.10 2.58 -3.37
CA ASP A 492 -26.66 3.43 -4.44
C ASP A 492 -25.62 3.66 -5.56
N LEU A 493 -24.41 4.04 -5.18
CA LEU A 493 -23.31 4.24 -6.15
C LEU A 493 -23.01 2.98 -6.96
N ARG A 494 -23.10 1.78 -6.38
CA ARG A 494 -22.92 0.51 -7.10
C ARG A 494 -23.91 0.37 -8.25
N ALA A 495 -25.18 0.68 -8.02
CA ALA A 495 -26.21 0.61 -9.06
C ALA A 495 -25.96 1.63 -10.19
N ARG A 496 -25.51 2.80 -9.84
CA ARG A 496 -25.22 3.90 -10.80
C ARG A 496 -23.91 3.65 -11.59
N ILE A 497 -22.83 3.19 -10.92
CA ILE A 497 -21.54 2.86 -11.55
C ILE A 497 -21.67 1.68 -12.52
N ALA A 498 -22.55 0.71 -12.25
CA ALA A 498 -22.85 -0.36 -13.19
C ALA A 498 -23.37 0.16 -14.55
N ASN A 499 -23.95 1.36 -14.55
CA ASN A 499 -24.52 2.03 -15.71
C ASN A 499 -23.76 3.28 -16.17
N VAL A 500 -22.49 3.41 -15.77
CA VAL A 500 -21.64 4.54 -16.17
C VAL A 500 -21.45 4.57 -17.68
N LYS A 501 -21.42 5.77 -18.27
CA LYS A 501 -21.10 5.97 -19.68
C LYS A 501 -19.74 6.61 -19.87
N ILE A 502 -19.14 6.31 -21.01
CA ILE A 502 -17.98 7.03 -21.53
C ILE A 502 -18.36 7.73 -22.83
N ASN A 503 -17.93 8.96 -23.00
CA ASN A 503 -18.24 9.74 -24.22
C ASN A 503 -17.25 9.43 -25.35
N ASP A 504 -15.98 9.20 -25.00
CA ASP A 504 -14.99 8.77 -25.98
C ASP A 504 -15.17 7.29 -26.32
N LYS A 505 -15.42 6.99 -27.59
CA LYS A 505 -15.57 5.62 -28.13
C LYS A 505 -14.39 5.22 -29.01
N SER A 506 -13.34 6.02 -29.06
CA SER A 506 -12.12 5.68 -29.79
C SER A 506 -11.45 4.42 -29.23
N GLN A 507 -10.64 3.75 -30.04
CA GLN A 507 -9.87 2.58 -29.61
C GLN A 507 -8.55 3.01 -28.95
N ALA A 508 -7.79 3.84 -29.65
CA ALA A 508 -6.45 4.25 -29.27
C ALA A 508 -6.47 5.28 -28.13
N PHE A 509 -5.64 5.07 -27.12
CA PHE A 509 -5.46 5.96 -25.97
C PHE A 509 -6.76 6.41 -25.28
N ASN A 510 -7.74 5.52 -25.19
CA ASN A 510 -9.03 5.82 -24.58
C ASN A 510 -8.90 5.80 -23.04
N THR A 511 -8.46 6.91 -22.47
CA THR A 511 -8.31 7.07 -21.01
C THR A 511 -9.66 7.08 -20.31
N ALA A 512 -10.74 7.52 -20.96
CA ALA A 512 -12.09 7.49 -20.37
C ALA A 512 -12.56 6.04 -20.10
N ARG A 513 -12.19 5.08 -20.96
CA ARG A 513 -12.43 3.66 -20.73
C ARG A 513 -11.65 3.14 -19.53
N ILE A 514 -10.36 3.48 -19.43
CA ILE A 514 -9.52 3.09 -18.30
C ILE A 514 -10.08 3.66 -17.00
N GLU A 515 -10.43 4.95 -16.96
CA GLU A 515 -11.01 5.60 -15.79
C GLU A 515 -12.35 4.97 -15.34
N ALA A 516 -13.17 4.51 -16.29
CA ALA A 516 -14.40 3.78 -15.96
C ALA A 516 -14.13 2.41 -15.33
N LEU A 517 -13.12 1.68 -15.81
CA LEU A 517 -12.67 0.42 -15.22
C LEU A 517 -12.06 0.63 -13.82
N GLU A 518 -11.25 1.67 -13.66
CA GLU A 518 -10.68 2.07 -12.38
C GLU A 518 -11.76 2.45 -11.35
N LEU A 519 -12.82 3.16 -11.77
CA LEU A 519 -13.95 3.50 -10.90
C LEU A 519 -14.65 2.25 -10.37
N GLN A 520 -14.82 1.21 -11.21
CA GLN A 520 -15.37 -0.08 -10.79
C GLN A 520 -14.47 -0.75 -9.74
N ASN A 521 -13.14 -0.71 -9.92
CA ASN A 521 -12.19 -1.25 -8.94
C ASN A 521 -12.22 -0.47 -7.62
N LEU A 522 -12.26 0.86 -7.67
CA LEU A 522 -12.39 1.72 -6.48
C LEU A 522 -13.65 1.40 -5.68
N LEU A 523 -14.78 1.12 -6.36
CA LEU A 523 -16.03 0.74 -5.71
C LEU A 523 -15.90 -0.59 -4.96
N GLU A 524 -15.28 -1.62 -5.57
CA GLU A 524 -15.05 -2.90 -4.91
C GLU A 524 -14.24 -2.74 -3.62
N VAL A 525 -13.17 -1.96 -3.66
CA VAL A 525 -12.33 -1.68 -2.48
C VAL A 525 -13.09 -0.87 -1.43
N ALA A 526 -13.82 0.16 -1.84
CA ALA A 526 -14.59 1.01 -0.93
C ALA A 526 -15.66 0.22 -0.18
N GLU A 527 -16.40 -0.65 -0.88
CA GLU A 527 -17.43 -1.48 -0.27
C GLU A 527 -16.84 -2.52 0.70
N ALA A 528 -15.76 -3.20 0.31
CA ALA A 528 -15.05 -4.13 1.18
C ALA A 528 -14.54 -3.43 2.45
N THR A 529 -13.92 -2.25 2.29
CA THR A 529 -13.45 -1.41 3.41
C THR A 529 -14.60 -1.02 4.34
N ALA A 530 -15.71 -0.56 3.79
CA ALA A 530 -16.85 -0.08 4.57
C ALA A 530 -17.49 -1.19 5.40
N ILE A 531 -17.70 -2.36 4.81
CA ILE A 531 -18.31 -3.52 5.48
C ILE A 531 -17.38 -4.06 6.57
N ALA A 532 -16.08 -4.22 6.28
CA ALA A 532 -15.11 -4.71 7.27
C ALA A 532 -14.96 -3.73 8.44
N ALA A 533 -14.94 -2.41 8.18
CA ALA A 533 -14.84 -1.38 9.19
C ALA A 533 -16.08 -1.33 10.13
N GLU A 534 -17.28 -1.55 9.59
CA GLU A 534 -18.50 -1.56 10.39
C GLU A 534 -18.55 -2.80 11.31
N VAL A 535 -18.10 -3.95 10.82
CA VAL A 535 -18.10 -5.21 11.57
C VAL A 535 -17.10 -5.20 12.73
N ARG A 536 -15.92 -4.58 12.59
CA ARG A 536 -14.90 -4.50 13.65
C ARG A 536 -15.29 -3.48 14.73
N LYS A 537 -15.74 -3.99 15.89
CA LYS A 537 -16.25 -3.18 17.01
C LYS A 537 -15.20 -2.99 18.10
N GLU A 538 -14.12 -2.32 17.77
CA GLU A 538 -13.04 -1.90 18.67
C GLU A 538 -12.30 -0.72 18.05
N SER A 539 -11.37 -0.12 18.80
CA SER A 539 -10.35 0.78 18.26
C SER A 539 -8.99 0.11 18.32
N ARG A 540 -8.30 -0.02 17.17
CA ARG A 540 -6.97 -0.63 17.07
C ARG A 540 -6.18 0.03 15.94
N GLY A 541 -4.99 0.56 16.27
CA GLY A 541 -4.13 1.21 15.29
C GLY A 541 -4.82 2.32 14.53
N ALA A 542 -4.90 2.21 13.21
CA ALA A 542 -5.55 3.18 12.34
C ALA A 542 -7.09 3.09 12.33
N HIS A 543 -7.66 1.99 12.82
CA HIS A 543 -9.11 1.84 12.97
C HIS A 543 -9.57 2.46 14.30
N ALA A 544 -10.08 3.68 14.28
CA ALA A 544 -10.50 4.42 15.45
C ALA A 544 -12.03 4.62 15.46
N ARG A 545 -12.71 3.92 16.38
CA ARG A 545 -14.15 3.94 16.61
C ARG A 545 -14.48 4.82 17.79
N GLU A 546 -15.22 5.93 17.59
CA GLU A 546 -15.67 6.76 18.70
C GLU A 546 -16.80 6.12 19.53
N ASP A 547 -17.48 5.12 18.96
CA ASP A 547 -18.49 4.30 19.66
C ASP A 547 -17.92 3.01 20.29
N PHE A 548 -16.65 2.69 20.06
CA PHE A 548 -15.87 1.58 20.66
C PHE A 548 -14.42 2.02 20.84
N GLU A 549 -14.16 2.91 21.78
CA GLU A 549 -12.86 3.58 21.92
C GLU A 549 -11.71 2.66 22.35
N ASP A 550 -12.01 1.58 23.07
CA ASP A 550 -11.02 0.66 23.60
C ASP A 550 -10.63 -0.43 22.60
N ARG A 551 -9.39 -0.92 22.73
CA ARG A 551 -8.92 -2.14 22.07
C ARG A 551 -9.49 -3.36 22.78
N ASP A 552 -10.05 -4.29 22.03
CA ASP A 552 -10.68 -5.51 22.54
C ASP A 552 -9.90 -6.77 22.13
N ASP A 553 -8.94 -7.15 22.94
CA ASP A 553 -8.10 -8.34 22.70
C ASP A 553 -8.85 -9.67 22.91
N VAL A 554 -10.04 -9.64 23.53
CA VAL A 554 -10.86 -10.86 23.73
C VAL A 554 -11.60 -11.23 22.45
N ASN A 555 -12.21 -10.25 21.79
CA ASN A 555 -13.05 -10.50 20.63
C ASN A 555 -12.36 -10.16 19.30
N TRP A 556 -11.38 -9.26 19.29
CA TRP A 556 -10.82 -8.67 18.06
C TRP A 556 -9.31 -8.82 17.89
N LEU A 557 -8.62 -9.63 18.73
CA LEU A 557 -7.23 -9.99 18.48
C LEU A 557 -7.15 -11.01 17.32
N CYS A 558 -7.61 -10.58 16.15
CA CYS A 558 -7.72 -11.41 14.94
C CYS A 558 -7.69 -10.51 13.70
N HIS A 559 -7.38 -11.11 12.56
CA HIS A 559 -7.62 -10.53 11.26
C HIS A 559 -9.11 -10.58 10.89
N THR A 560 -9.55 -9.63 10.08
CA THR A 560 -10.80 -9.73 9.31
C THR A 560 -10.50 -10.33 7.94
N LEU A 561 -11.37 -11.17 7.43
CA LEU A 561 -11.29 -11.72 6.07
C LEU A 561 -12.63 -11.50 5.37
N TYR A 562 -12.65 -10.59 4.40
CA TYR A 562 -13.85 -10.23 3.64
C TYR A 562 -14.02 -11.13 2.42
N PHE A 563 -15.16 -11.82 2.34
CA PHE A 563 -15.58 -12.68 1.22
C PHE A 563 -16.57 -11.93 0.32
N PRO A 564 -16.20 -11.63 -0.95
CA PRO A 564 -17.01 -10.74 -1.79
C PRO A 564 -18.37 -11.32 -2.21
N GLY A 565 -18.45 -12.62 -2.48
CA GLY A 565 -19.70 -13.27 -2.95
C GLY A 565 -20.86 -13.16 -1.95
N GLU A 566 -20.56 -13.36 -0.68
CA GLU A 566 -21.54 -13.31 0.42
C GLU A 566 -21.54 -11.95 1.14
N LYS A 567 -20.60 -11.06 0.82
CA LYS A 567 -20.29 -9.82 1.56
C LYS A 567 -20.11 -10.10 3.06
N ARG A 568 -19.51 -11.24 3.39
CA ARG A 568 -19.31 -11.74 4.74
C ARG A 568 -17.90 -11.43 5.23
N VAL A 569 -17.79 -11.04 6.49
CA VAL A 569 -16.50 -10.89 7.19
C VAL A 569 -16.32 -12.08 8.13
N ALA A 570 -15.27 -12.85 7.93
CA ALA A 570 -14.82 -13.89 8.84
C ALA A 570 -13.65 -13.39 9.70
N LYS A 571 -13.33 -14.14 10.75
CA LYS A 571 -12.13 -13.92 11.58
C LYS A 571 -11.08 -14.97 11.24
N ARG A 572 -9.85 -14.51 11.06
CA ARG A 572 -8.67 -15.34 10.90
C ARG A 572 -7.74 -15.12 12.09
N ALA A 573 -7.21 -16.19 12.66
CA ALA A 573 -6.29 -16.09 13.80
C ALA A 573 -4.99 -15.37 13.40
N VAL A 574 -4.47 -14.53 14.30
CA VAL A 574 -3.11 -13.95 14.19
C VAL A 574 -2.09 -15.03 14.52
N ASN A 575 -1.01 -15.09 13.77
CA ASN A 575 0.09 -16.00 14.05
C ASN A 575 1.07 -15.42 15.09
N PHE A 576 1.00 -15.92 16.30
CA PHE A 576 1.89 -15.56 17.42
C PHE A 576 3.12 -16.47 17.55
N SER A 577 3.47 -17.24 16.54
CA SER A 577 4.54 -18.24 16.59
C SER A 577 5.74 -17.87 15.73
N PRO A 578 6.61 -16.94 16.15
CA PRO A 578 7.87 -16.70 15.48
C PRO A 578 8.76 -17.94 15.58
N LYS A 579 9.73 -18.08 14.65
CA LYS A 579 10.53 -19.32 14.53
C LYS A 579 11.76 -19.35 15.43
N THR A 580 12.40 -18.21 15.65
CA THR A 580 13.73 -18.14 16.28
C THR A 580 13.79 -17.23 17.51
N VAL A 581 12.74 -16.48 17.78
CA VAL A 581 12.65 -15.57 18.94
C VAL A 581 11.42 -15.88 19.77
N PRO A 582 11.38 -15.47 21.06
CA PRO A 582 10.16 -15.57 21.86
C PRO A 582 9.01 -14.73 21.29
N THR A 583 7.78 -15.18 21.49
CA THR A 583 6.57 -14.42 21.18
C THR A 583 6.54 -13.09 21.93
N PHE A 584 6.13 -12.04 21.25
CA PHE A 584 5.80 -10.75 21.85
C PHE A 584 4.31 -10.71 22.18
N GLU A 585 3.99 -10.81 23.46
CA GLU A 585 2.61 -10.79 23.95
C GLU A 585 1.97 -9.41 23.80
N PRO A 586 0.63 -9.32 23.56
CA PRO A 586 -0.09 -8.07 23.47
C PRO A 586 0.07 -7.21 24.73
N MET A 587 0.47 -5.97 24.55
CA MET A 587 0.65 -4.98 25.62
C MET A 587 -0.07 -3.67 25.24
N ILE A 588 -0.33 -2.82 26.22
CA ILE A 588 -0.79 -1.45 25.97
C ILE A 588 0.35 -0.68 25.29
N ARG A 589 0.07 -0.06 24.15
CA ARG A 589 1.07 0.77 23.46
C ARG A 589 1.26 2.09 24.20
N THR A 590 2.49 2.39 24.59
CA THR A 590 2.91 3.66 25.19
C THR A 590 3.89 4.36 24.27
N TYR A 591 3.74 5.69 24.07
CA TYR A 591 4.57 6.52 23.20
C TYR A 591 5.06 7.80 23.90
#